data_76cec4b9f8c525412627c0626fb2cc7a
#
_entry.id   76cec4b9f8c525412627c0626fb2cc7a
#
_cell.length_a   1.000
_cell.length_b   1.000
_cell.length_c   1.000
_cell.angle_alpha   90.00
_cell.angle_beta   90.00
_cell.angle_gamma   90.00
#
_symmetry.space_group_name_H-M   'P 1'
#
loop_
_entity.id
_entity.type
_entity.pdbx_description
1 polymer ?
#
loop_
_entity_poly.entity_id
_entity_poly.type
_entity_poly.pdbx_seq_one_letter_code
_entity_poly.pdbx_strand_id
1 'polypeptide(L)'
;AGTAFRSLTAACALSGGEYVLKGVARMHERPIGDLVDALRRLGAHIDYLGAEGFPPLKIHPAEIAGDVTEVRGNVSSQFLTGLMMALPLRQRDTTIEVVGELISKPYIEITLAMLRRFGVEIARDGWQRFGVPAAARYRSPGEIWVEGDASSASYFLAAGAIGGGPVRVEGVGRDSVQ
;
A
#
# COMPACT_ATOMS: atom_id res chain seq x y z
N ALA A 1 5.12 -1.73 -12.11
CA ALA A 1 5.43 -0.78 -11.04
C ALA A 1 5.37 -1.49 -9.68
N GLY A 2 6.31 -1.16 -8.76
CA GLY A 2 6.37 -1.80 -7.43
C GLY A 2 5.11 -1.56 -6.60
N THR A 3 4.53 -0.37 -6.67
CA THR A 3 3.30 0.00 -5.97
C THR A 3 2.13 -0.89 -6.39
N ALA A 4 1.92 -1.08 -7.69
CA ALA A 4 0.86 -1.94 -8.20
C ALA A 4 1.10 -3.41 -7.81
N PHE A 5 2.33 -3.91 -7.94
CA PHE A 5 2.66 -5.30 -7.66
C PHE A 5 2.41 -5.66 -6.19
N ARG A 6 2.82 -4.80 -5.26
CA ARG A 6 2.66 -5.02 -3.82
C ARG A 6 1.20 -4.99 -3.38
N SER A 7 0.44 -4.00 -3.85
CA SER A 7 -0.99 -3.90 -3.56
C SER A 7 -1.77 -5.08 -4.16
N LEU A 8 -1.44 -5.49 -5.39
CA LEU A 8 -2.05 -6.68 -6.02
C LEU A 8 -1.70 -7.96 -5.27
N THR A 9 -0.47 -8.11 -4.76
CA THR A 9 -0.11 -9.29 -3.96
C THR A 9 -1.01 -9.42 -2.74
N ALA A 10 -1.24 -8.32 -2.00
CA ALA A 10 -2.12 -8.34 -0.84
C ALA A 10 -3.58 -8.64 -1.24
N ALA A 11 -4.10 -7.98 -2.29
CA ALA A 11 -5.46 -8.19 -2.76
C ALA A 11 -5.70 -9.64 -3.24
N CYS A 12 -4.79 -10.19 -4.04
CA CYS A 12 -4.88 -11.57 -4.52
C CYS A 12 -4.79 -12.59 -3.37
N ALA A 13 -3.91 -12.36 -2.39
CA ALA A 13 -3.77 -13.26 -1.24
C ALA A 13 -5.05 -13.33 -0.39
N LEU A 14 -5.83 -12.24 -0.33
CA LEU A 14 -7.05 -12.16 0.46
C LEU A 14 -8.32 -12.49 -0.33
N SER A 15 -8.22 -12.75 -1.65
CA SER A 15 -9.39 -12.99 -2.51
C SER A 15 -9.80 -14.48 -2.64
N GLY A 16 -9.00 -15.39 -2.08
CA GLY A 16 -9.31 -16.83 -2.07
C GLY A 16 -9.09 -17.56 -3.41
N GLY A 17 -8.50 -16.90 -4.41
CA GLY A 17 -8.19 -17.51 -5.71
C GLY A 17 -6.75 -18.02 -5.82
N GLU A 18 -6.45 -18.71 -6.93
CA GLU A 18 -5.08 -19.09 -7.30
C GLU A 18 -4.52 -18.07 -8.31
N TYR A 19 -3.35 -17.50 -8.03
CA TYR A 19 -2.74 -16.46 -8.85
C TYR A 19 -1.25 -16.68 -9.03
N VAL A 20 -0.74 -16.32 -10.21
CA VAL A 20 0.70 -16.18 -10.46
C VAL A 20 1.00 -14.74 -10.79
N LEU A 21 1.78 -14.08 -9.94
CA LEU A 21 2.20 -12.70 -10.12
C LEU A 21 3.63 -12.66 -10.66
N LYS A 22 3.76 -12.13 -11.87
CA LYS A 22 5.03 -11.95 -12.58
C LYS A 22 5.24 -10.48 -12.94
N GLY A 23 6.47 -10.11 -13.19
CA GLY A 23 6.86 -8.81 -13.71
C GLY A 23 8.00 -8.94 -14.72
N VAL A 24 8.46 -7.80 -15.25
CA VAL A 24 9.70 -7.74 -16.01
C VAL A 24 10.90 -8.06 -15.09
N ALA A 25 12.06 -8.41 -15.66
CA ALA A 25 13.25 -8.79 -14.89
C ALA A 25 13.55 -7.84 -13.72
N ARG A 26 13.46 -6.53 -13.94
CA ARG A 26 13.66 -5.51 -12.88
C ARG A 26 12.70 -5.63 -11.69
N MET A 27 11.51 -6.18 -11.89
CA MET A 27 10.56 -6.44 -10.76
C MET A 27 11.03 -7.61 -9.90
N HIS A 28 11.70 -8.59 -10.46
CA HIS A 28 12.23 -9.74 -9.74
C HIS A 28 13.42 -9.39 -8.84
N GLU A 29 13.99 -8.21 -9.00
CA GLU A 29 15.08 -7.69 -8.16
C GLU A 29 14.54 -6.84 -6.96
N ARG A 30 13.24 -6.60 -6.90
CA ARG A 30 12.63 -5.77 -5.86
C ARG A 30 12.07 -6.62 -4.73
N PRO A 31 12.53 -6.42 -3.48
CA PRO A 31 12.11 -7.25 -2.37
C PRO A 31 10.61 -7.09 -2.09
N ILE A 32 9.99 -8.22 -1.69
CA ILE A 32 8.58 -8.30 -1.29
C ILE A 32 8.40 -9.19 -0.05
N GLY A 33 9.48 -9.73 0.49
CA GLY A 33 9.45 -10.69 1.59
C GLY A 33 8.64 -10.24 2.79
N ASP A 34 8.85 -9.01 3.27
CA ASP A 34 8.12 -8.49 4.44
C ASP A 34 6.60 -8.49 4.25
N LEU A 35 6.12 -8.19 3.03
CA LEU A 35 4.69 -8.27 2.74
C LEU A 35 4.20 -9.71 2.70
N VAL A 36 4.96 -10.61 2.11
CA VAL A 36 4.63 -12.04 2.06
C VAL A 36 4.59 -12.62 3.48
N ASP A 37 5.55 -12.30 4.32
CA ASP A 37 5.59 -12.75 5.71
C ASP A 37 4.39 -12.22 6.51
N ALA A 38 4.05 -10.95 6.32
CA ALA A 38 2.87 -10.36 6.94
C ALA A 38 1.57 -11.06 6.51
N LEU A 39 1.43 -11.40 5.23
CA LEU A 39 0.27 -12.12 4.70
C LEU A 39 0.24 -13.58 5.19
N ARG A 40 1.39 -14.25 5.24
CA ARG A 40 1.51 -15.62 5.78
C ARG A 40 1.11 -15.69 7.25
N ARG A 41 1.46 -14.68 8.07
CA ARG A 41 0.99 -14.59 9.47
C ARG A 41 -0.53 -14.52 9.59
N LEU A 42 -1.20 -13.95 8.60
CA LEU A 42 -2.66 -13.94 8.53
C LEU A 42 -3.25 -15.27 8.04
N GLY A 43 -2.42 -16.17 7.51
CA GLY A 43 -2.82 -17.49 6.99
C GLY A 43 -2.67 -17.65 5.47
N ALA A 44 -2.16 -16.64 4.75
CA ALA A 44 -1.99 -16.76 3.30
C ALA A 44 -0.95 -17.83 2.93
N HIS A 45 -1.22 -18.54 1.85
CA HIS A 45 -0.31 -19.52 1.26
C HIS A 45 0.31 -18.93 -0.01
N ILE A 46 1.58 -18.56 0.05
CA ILE A 46 2.31 -17.88 -1.02
C ILE A 46 3.67 -18.56 -1.20
N ASP A 47 3.98 -18.97 -2.43
CA ASP A 47 5.27 -19.53 -2.81
C ASP A 47 6.08 -18.52 -3.64
N TYR A 48 7.39 -18.55 -3.46
CA TYR A 48 8.33 -17.90 -4.35
C TYR A 48 8.66 -18.85 -5.50
N LEU A 49 8.48 -18.39 -6.74
CA LEU A 49 8.80 -19.19 -7.94
C LEU A 49 10.27 -19.02 -8.40
N GLY A 50 11.03 -18.21 -7.69
CA GLY A 50 12.44 -17.92 -7.92
C GLY A 50 13.16 -17.75 -6.59
N ALA A 51 13.92 -16.67 -6.45
CA ALA A 51 14.64 -16.37 -5.21
C ALA A 51 13.66 -16.02 -4.07
N GLU A 52 13.93 -16.55 -2.88
CA GLU A 52 13.13 -16.24 -1.70
C GLU A 52 13.18 -14.73 -1.36
N GLY A 53 12.03 -14.19 -1.00
CA GLY A 53 11.87 -12.75 -0.74
C GLY A 53 11.62 -11.90 -1.99
N PHE A 54 11.62 -12.50 -3.19
CA PHE A 54 11.49 -11.79 -4.46
C PHE A 54 10.43 -12.41 -5.38
N PRO A 55 9.78 -11.60 -6.25
CA PRO A 55 8.94 -12.16 -7.31
C PRO A 55 9.74 -13.06 -8.28
N PRO A 56 9.08 -13.97 -9.05
CA PRO A 56 7.63 -14.16 -9.16
C PRO A 56 7.04 -14.91 -7.97
N LEU A 57 5.72 -14.69 -7.74
CA LEU A 57 4.99 -15.34 -6.66
C LEU A 57 3.89 -16.23 -7.21
N LYS A 58 3.62 -17.35 -6.53
CA LYS A 58 2.40 -18.12 -6.67
C LYS A 58 1.60 -18.00 -5.38
N ILE A 59 0.35 -17.56 -5.50
CA ILE A 59 -0.59 -17.41 -4.40
C ILE A 59 -1.63 -18.51 -4.55
N HIS A 60 -1.87 -19.25 -3.47
CA HIS A 60 -2.84 -20.32 -3.42
C HIS A 60 -4.08 -19.91 -2.62
N PRO A 61 -5.24 -20.52 -2.87
CA PRO A 61 -6.38 -20.38 -2.00
C PRO A 61 -6.01 -20.82 -0.57
N ALA A 62 -6.36 -19.97 0.40
CA ALA A 62 -6.09 -20.27 1.81
C ALA A 62 -7.16 -19.62 2.70
N GLU A 63 -7.36 -20.19 3.87
CA GLU A 63 -8.17 -19.58 4.92
C GLU A 63 -7.33 -18.52 5.65
N ILE A 64 -7.75 -17.28 5.55
CA ILE A 64 -7.06 -16.15 6.19
C ILE A 64 -7.66 -15.95 7.59
N ALA A 65 -7.23 -16.74 8.57
CA ALA A 65 -7.83 -16.79 9.90
C ALA A 65 -7.15 -15.85 10.93
N GLY A 66 -5.93 -15.38 10.68
CA GLY A 66 -5.18 -14.53 11.60
C GLY A 66 -5.77 -13.13 11.75
N ASP A 67 -5.72 -12.57 12.95
CA ASP A 67 -6.27 -11.23 13.27
C ASP A 67 -5.19 -10.18 13.52
N VAL A 68 -3.93 -10.61 13.65
CA VAL A 68 -2.79 -9.72 13.88
C VAL A 68 -1.69 -10.06 12.90
N THR A 69 -1.10 -9.03 12.33
CA THR A 69 0.11 -9.15 11.50
C THR A 69 1.08 -8.04 11.83
N GLU A 70 2.32 -8.17 11.40
CA GLU A 70 3.33 -7.15 11.59
C GLU A 70 4.08 -6.84 10.31
N VAL A 71 4.56 -5.61 10.20
CA VAL A 71 5.46 -5.15 9.12
C VAL A 71 6.61 -4.35 9.70
N ARG A 72 7.77 -4.45 9.07
CA ARG A 72 8.91 -3.59 9.45
C ARG A 72 8.71 -2.18 8.92
N GLY A 73 8.69 -1.20 9.81
CA GLY A 73 8.46 0.20 9.47
C GLY A 73 9.58 0.85 8.65
N ASN A 74 10.81 0.36 8.78
CA ASN A 74 12.01 0.92 8.17
C ASN A 74 12.36 0.37 6.77
N VAL A 75 11.50 -0.46 6.17
CA VAL A 75 11.76 -1.09 4.85
C VAL A 75 11.00 -0.40 3.74
N SER A 76 9.67 -0.38 3.82
CA SER A 76 8.85 0.25 2.79
C SER A 76 7.43 0.53 3.27
N SER A 77 6.98 1.77 3.17
CA SER A 77 5.57 2.14 3.41
C SER A 77 4.59 1.41 2.48
N GLN A 78 5.04 0.94 1.32
CA GLN A 78 4.19 0.25 0.35
C GLN A 78 3.67 -1.11 0.86
N PHE A 79 4.36 -1.75 1.79
CA PHE A 79 3.88 -2.99 2.41
C PHE A 79 2.69 -2.71 3.33
N LEU A 80 2.83 -1.72 4.19
CA LEU A 80 1.74 -1.26 5.05
C LEU A 80 0.55 -0.75 4.23
N THR A 81 0.80 0.07 3.21
CA THR A 81 -0.22 0.54 2.27
C THR A 81 -0.98 -0.63 1.62
N GLY A 82 -0.26 -1.63 1.10
CA GLY A 82 -0.87 -2.80 0.47
C GLY A 82 -1.80 -3.56 1.42
N LEU A 83 -1.38 -3.75 2.67
CA LEU A 83 -2.21 -4.39 3.71
C LEU A 83 -3.43 -3.54 4.06
N MET A 84 -3.26 -2.25 4.35
CA MET A 84 -4.38 -1.36 4.68
C MET A 84 -5.44 -1.30 3.58
N MET A 85 -5.02 -1.37 2.30
CA MET A 85 -5.95 -1.36 1.17
C MET A 85 -6.65 -2.71 0.95
N ALA A 86 -6.02 -3.81 1.28
CA ALA A 86 -6.58 -5.15 1.02
C ALA A 86 -7.41 -5.68 2.20
N LEU A 87 -7.02 -5.42 3.44
CA LEU A 87 -7.67 -5.98 4.63
C LEU A 87 -9.16 -5.65 4.79
N PRO A 88 -9.69 -4.47 4.38
CA PRO A 88 -11.13 -4.22 4.43
C PRO A 88 -11.98 -5.23 3.63
N LEU A 89 -11.39 -5.93 2.65
CA LEU A 89 -12.07 -6.95 1.87
C LEU A 89 -12.40 -8.21 2.69
N ARG A 90 -11.67 -8.46 3.77
CA ARG A 90 -11.88 -9.64 4.65
C ARG A 90 -13.11 -9.54 5.52
N GLN A 91 -13.59 -8.34 5.81
CA GLN A 91 -14.71 -8.11 6.74
C GLN A 91 -14.46 -8.72 8.14
N ARG A 92 -13.22 -8.61 8.62
CA ARG A 92 -12.76 -9.14 9.90
C ARG A 92 -11.83 -8.13 10.57
N ASP A 93 -11.97 -7.97 11.88
CA ASP A 93 -11.07 -7.12 12.65
C ASP A 93 -9.63 -7.59 12.45
N THR A 94 -8.76 -6.67 12.07
CA THR A 94 -7.35 -7.01 11.85
C THR A 94 -6.48 -5.87 12.34
N THR A 95 -5.46 -6.22 13.10
CA THR A 95 -4.44 -5.27 13.59
C THR A 95 -3.14 -5.46 12.80
N ILE A 96 -2.58 -4.37 12.33
CA ILE A 96 -1.24 -4.32 11.76
C ILE A 96 -0.33 -3.64 12.77
N GLU A 97 0.70 -4.33 13.22
CA GLU A 97 1.74 -3.79 14.09
C GLU A 97 2.95 -3.38 13.27
N VAL A 98 3.49 -2.20 13.55
CA VAL A 98 4.69 -1.68 12.88
C VAL A 98 5.88 -1.87 13.81
N VAL A 99 6.81 -2.72 13.38
CA VAL A 99 8.04 -2.99 14.13
C VAL A 99 9.10 -1.97 13.76
N GLY A 100 9.63 -1.29 14.75
CA GLY A 100 10.61 -0.22 14.58
C GLY A 100 9.98 1.11 14.18
N GLU A 101 10.80 2.03 13.69
CA GLU A 101 10.34 3.34 13.25
C GLU A 101 9.73 3.28 11.85
N LEU A 102 8.52 3.84 11.69
CA LEU A 102 7.89 3.96 10.39
C LEU A 102 8.51 5.11 9.59
N ILE A 103 9.11 4.77 8.44
CA ILE A 103 9.59 5.75 7.47
C ILE A 103 8.49 6.12 6.47
N SER A 104 8.70 7.22 5.75
CA SER A 104 7.78 7.64 4.66
C SER A 104 6.33 7.82 5.12
N LYS A 105 6.13 8.37 6.31
CA LYS A 105 4.82 8.66 6.92
C LYS A 105 3.85 9.42 6.00
N PRO A 106 4.30 10.41 5.18
CA PRO A 106 3.41 11.09 4.25
C PRO A 106 2.68 10.15 3.27
N TYR A 107 3.32 9.09 2.80
CA TYR A 107 2.65 8.11 1.92
C TYR A 107 1.56 7.30 2.64
N ILE A 108 1.72 7.08 3.94
CA ILE A 108 0.67 6.45 4.76
C ILE A 108 -0.50 7.40 4.97
N GLU A 109 -0.24 8.69 5.18
CA GLU A 109 -1.32 9.71 5.23
C GLU A 109 -2.10 9.78 3.92
N ILE A 110 -1.43 9.73 2.76
CA ILE A 110 -2.10 9.65 1.45
C ILE A 110 -3.01 8.42 1.40
N THR A 111 -2.51 7.27 1.84
CA THR A 111 -3.27 6.01 1.87
C THR A 111 -4.50 6.13 2.75
N LEU A 112 -4.35 6.65 3.97
CA LEU A 112 -5.46 6.84 4.91
C LEU A 112 -6.48 7.85 4.39
N ALA A 113 -6.03 8.95 3.77
CA ALA A 113 -6.91 9.94 3.15
C ALA A 113 -7.72 9.33 1.99
N MET A 114 -7.05 8.52 1.15
CA MET A 114 -7.72 7.82 0.05
C MET A 114 -8.74 6.79 0.55
N LEU A 115 -8.39 5.99 1.55
CA LEU A 115 -9.29 5.01 2.15
C LEU A 115 -10.57 5.68 2.70
N ARG A 116 -10.43 6.83 3.39
CA ARG A 116 -11.57 7.62 3.87
C ARG A 116 -12.48 8.11 2.75
N ARG A 117 -11.92 8.53 1.61
CA ARG A 117 -12.71 8.91 0.41
C ARG A 117 -13.55 7.75 -0.12
N PHE A 118 -13.09 6.51 0.08
CA PHE A 118 -13.82 5.29 -0.28
C PHE A 118 -14.60 4.68 0.90
N GLY A 119 -14.83 5.44 1.98
CA GLY A 119 -15.66 5.03 3.11
C GLY A 119 -15.00 4.06 4.09
N VAL A 120 -13.71 3.85 4.00
CA VAL A 120 -12.94 3.01 4.92
C VAL A 120 -12.19 3.86 5.92
N GLU A 121 -12.51 3.67 7.20
CA GLU A 121 -11.82 4.31 8.31
C GLU A 121 -10.90 3.27 8.98
N ILE A 122 -9.63 3.61 9.12
CA ILE A 122 -8.64 2.80 9.83
C ILE A 122 -8.25 3.52 11.11
N ALA A 123 -8.46 2.87 12.24
CA ALA A 123 -8.00 3.37 13.52
C ALA A 123 -6.47 3.26 13.59
N ARG A 124 -5.82 4.23 14.25
CA ARG A 124 -4.38 4.14 14.52
C ARG A 124 -4.02 4.55 15.93
N ASP A 125 -2.99 3.91 16.46
CA ASP A 125 -2.32 4.33 17.68
C ASP A 125 -0.89 4.76 17.29
N GLY A 126 -0.70 6.08 17.21
CA GLY A 126 0.51 6.68 16.70
C GLY A 126 0.86 6.18 15.28
N TRP A 127 2.07 5.66 15.15
CA TRP A 127 2.60 5.05 13.92
C TRP A 127 2.97 3.57 14.11
N GLN A 128 2.63 3.02 15.28
CA GLN A 128 2.97 1.66 15.69
C GLN A 128 1.85 0.65 15.44
N ARG A 129 0.59 1.11 15.39
CA ARG A 129 -0.53 0.18 15.26
C ARG A 129 -1.63 0.77 14.38
N PHE A 130 -2.16 -0.08 13.47
CA PHE A 130 -3.27 0.26 12.59
C PHE A 130 -4.35 -0.82 12.69
N GLY A 131 -5.57 -0.41 13.02
CA GLY A 131 -6.72 -1.31 13.18
C GLY A 131 -7.69 -1.18 12.01
N VAL A 132 -7.92 -2.27 11.31
CA VAL A 132 -8.90 -2.37 10.22
C VAL A 132 -10.15 -3.05 10.79
N PRO A 133 -11.28 -2.35 10.94
CA PRO A 133 -12.47 -2.91 11.55
C PRO A 133 -13.19 -3.90 10.62
N ALA A 134 -13.81 -4.93 11.20
CA ALA A 134 -14.64 -5.89 10.46
C ALA A 134 -15.80 -5.24 9.70
N ALA A 135 -16.27 -4.10 10.18
CA ALA A 135 -17.33 -3.32 9.55
C ALA A 135 -16.85 -2.50 8.34
N ALA A 136 -15.54 -2.42 8.09
CA ALA A 136 -14.99 -1.67 6.96
C ALA A 136 -15.56 -2.18 5.63
N ARG A 137 -16.06 -1.25 4.82
CA ARG A 137 -16.61 -1.54 3.49
C ARG A 137 -16.25 -0.42 2.55
N TYR A 138 -15.74 -0.78 1.40
CA TYR A 138 -15.53 0.17 0.33
C TYR A 138 -16.86 0.67 -0.22
N ARG A 139 -16.98 1.99 -0.35
CA ARG A 139 -18.08 2.69 -0.99
C ARG A 139 -17.52 3.60 -2.08
N SER A 140 -18.05 3.48 -3.27
CA SER A 140 -17.66 4.38 -4.37
C SER A 140 -18.03 5.82 -4.01
N PRO A 141 -17.13 6.79 -4.15
CA PRO A 141 -17.46 8.21 -4.02
C PRO A 141 -18.21 8.74 -5.26
N GLY A 142 -18.52 7.88 -6.24
CA GLY A 142 -19.07 8.26 -7.54
C GLY A 142 -17.98 8.73 -8.48
N GLU A 143 -17.50 9.94 -8.30
CA GLU A 143 -16.44 10.57 -9.08
C GLU A 143 -15.26 10.94 -8.20
N ILE A 144 -14.05 10.75 -8.70
CA ILE A 144 -12.82 11.16 -8.04
C ILE A 144 -11.86 11.79 -9.03
N TRP A 145 -11.34 12.96 -8.67
CA TRP A 145 -10.29 13.63 -9.43
C TRP A 145 -8.93 13.22 -8.88
N VAL A 146 -8.09 12.66 -9.76
CA VAL A 146 -6.71 12.32 -9.42
C VAL A 146 -5.89 13.61 -9.44
N GLU A 147 -5.25 13.93 -8.33
CA GLU A 147 -4.37 15.08 -8.21
C GLU A 147 -3.14 14.94 -9.10
N GLY A 148 -2.56 16.06 -9.50
CA GLY A 148 -1.23 16.08 -10.11
C GLY A 148 -0.18 15.58 -9.12
N ASP A 149 0.89 14.98 -9.64
CA ASP A 149 2.01 14.52 -8.79
C ASP A 149 2.84 15.71 -8.30
N ALA A 150 2.75 16.00 -6.99
CA ALA A 150 3.48 17.10 -6.36
C ALA A 150 5.00 16.91 -6.44
N SER A 151 5.48 15.66 -6.42
CA SER A 151 6.90 15.36 -6.60
C SER A 151 7.39 15.77 -8.01
N SER A 152 6.61 15.42 -9.05
CA SER A 152 6.91 15.88 -10.42
C SER A 152 6.79 17.39 -10.58
N ALA A 153 5.79 18.01 -9.93
CA ALA A 153 5.61 19.47 -9.94
C ALA A 153 6.85 20.22 -9.42
N SER A 154 7.54 19.65 -8.43
CA SER A 154 8.72 20.30 -7.82
C SER A 154 9.83 20.58 -8.80
N TYR A 155 10.02 19.76 -9.85
CA TYR A 155 11.03 20.00 -10.89
C TYR A 155 10.73 21.25 -11.71
N PHE A 156 9.46 21.46 -12.05
CA PHE A 156 9.04 22.65 -12.82
C PHE A 156 9.09 23.91 -11.96
N LEU A 157 8.71 23.83 -10.69
CA LEU A 157 8.81 24.93 -9.75
C LEU A 157 10.29 25.34 -9.53
N ALA A 158 11.17 24.37 -9.37
CA ALA A 158 12.60 24.61 -9.26
C ALA A 158 13.17 25.25 -10.55
N ALA A 159 12.77 24.76 -11.72
CA ALA A 159 13.17 25.35 -13.00
C ALA A 159 12.72 26.80 -13.12
N GLY A 160 11.51 27.14 -12.69
CA GLY A 160 11.04 28.53 -12.65
C GLY A 160 11.85 29.42 -11.71
N ALA A 161 12.20 28.94 -10.53
CA ALA A 161 12.99 29.65 -9.55
C ALA A 161 14.43 29.94 -10.06
N ILE A 162 15.05 28.98 -10.75
CA ILE A 162 16.41 29.10 -11.29
C ILE A 162 16.40 29.88 -12.58
N GLY A 163 15.43 29.72 -13.46
CA GLY A 163 15.34 30.30 -14.78
C GLY A 163 14.85 31.75 -14.80
N GLY A 164 14.44 32.32 -13.66
CA GLY A 164 14.00 33.70 -13.52
C GLY A 164 12.67 34.03 -14.21
N GLY A 165 11.88 33.04 -14.60
CA GLY A 165 10.55 33.20 -15.20
C GLY A 165 9.44 32.67 -14.30
N PRO A 166 8.22 33.20 -14.35
CA PRO A 166 7.11 32.66 -13.63
C PRO A 166 6.72 31.29 -14.24
N VAL A 167 6.58 30.26 -13.39
CA VAL A 167 6.06 28.94 -13.76
C VAL A 167 4.81 28.68 -12.95
N ARG A 168 3.74 28.31 -13.63
CA ARG A 168 2.49 27.84 -13.02
C ARG A 168 2.35 26.34 -13.24
N VAL A 169 2.15 25.59 -12.17
CA VAL A 169 1.85 24.17 -12.23
C VAL A 169 0.39 23.98 -11.81
N GLU A 170 -0.39 23.35 -12.67
CA GLU A 170 -1.80 23.05 -12.41
C GLU A 170 -1.97 21.62 -11.88
N GLY A 171 -3.08 21.38 -11.17
CA GLY A 171 -3.40 20.05 -10.63
C GLY A 171 -2.75 19.70 -9.31
N VAL A 172 -1.93 20.59 -8.74
CA VAL A 172 -1.43 20.52 -7.36
C VAL A 172 -1.86 21.77 -6.62
N GLY A 173 -2.41 21.61 -5.44
CA GLY A 173 -2.97 22.69 -4.66
C GLY A 173 -2.57 22.66 -3.20
N ARG A 174 -2.98 23.72 -2.46
CA ARG A 174 -2.72 23.85 -1.03
C ARG A 174 -3.35 22.72 -0.21
N ASP A 175 -4.49 22.20 -0.67
CA ASP A 175 -5.26 21.14 0.01
C ASP A 175 -4.93 19.74 -0.52
N SER A 176 -3.83 19.61 -1.27
CA SER A 176 -3.32 18.31 -1.71
C SER A 176 -3.00 17.41 -0.51
N VAL A 177 -3.31 16.14 -0.63
CA VAL A 177 -2.95 15.12 0.37
C VAL A 177 -1.50 14.64 0.25
N GLN A 178 -0.79 15.13 -0.76
CA GLN A 178 0.61 14.78 -1.04
C GLN A 178 1.61 15.63 -0.26
#